data_0b7b9f7d5a334a570f391b0a53c1dfdd
#
_entry.id   0b7b9f7d5a334a570f391b0a53c1dfdd
#
_cell.length_a   1.000
_cell.length_b   1.000
_cell.length_c   1.000
_cell.angle_alpha   90.00
_cell.angle_beta   90.00
_cell.angle_gamma   90.00
#
_symmetry.space_group_name_H-M   'P 1'
#
loop_
_entity.id
_entity.type
_entity.pdbx_description
1 polymer ?
#
loop_
_entity_poly.entity_id
_entity_poly.type
_entity_poly.pdbx_seq_one_letter_code
_entity_poly.pdbx_strand_id
1 'polypeptide(L)'
;DNGNPSAAAQTVYYEFLADATQLCPNMQVIITAGNHDSASRLEAPRPLLTRYHVEIRGNVRKIWKQGESGDDDKTGGHWLYSFDDLIIPVTNEEGEEVIILAVPFLRSDVVQNASYSQGVNDFLRELTAEARKKYPGRKCIMMAHMYAKGSDIAKKDASEKIIIGGQEEV
;
A
#
# COMPACT_ATOMS: atom_id res chain seq x y z
N ASP A 1 -4.91 10.08 -10.81
CA ASP A 1 -4.96 8.64 -10.91
C ASP A 1 -4.77 8.22 -12.38
N ASN A 2 -3.51 8.08 -12.81
CA ASN A 2 -3.18 7.70 -14.19
C ASN A 2 -1.73 7.17 -14.24
N GLY A 3 -1.52 6.01 -14.83
CA GLY A 3 -0.19 5.40 -15.00
C GLY A 3 0.79 6.23 -15.81
N ASN A 4 0.30 7.21 -16.58
CA ASN A 4 1.12 8.15 -17.34
C ASN A 4 0.56 9.58 -17.23
N PRO A 5 0.65 10.23 -16.06
CA PRO A 5 0.13 11.57 -15.84
C PRO A 5 0.85 12.60 -16.73
N SER A 6 0.12 13.63 -17.18
CA SER A 6 0.71 14.75 -17.90
C SER A 6 1.70 15.54 -17.03
N ALA A 7 2.60 16.29 -17.63
CA ALA A 7 3.51 17.16 -16.89
C ALA A 7 2.75 18.15 -15.99
N ALA A 8 1.65 18.71 -16.46
CA ALA A 8 0.81 19.61 -15.67
C ALA A 8 0.21 18.92 -14.44
N ALA A 9 -0.26 17.66 -14.56
CA ALA A 9 -0.77 16.91 -13.44
C ALA A 9 0.34 16.57 -12.41
N GLN A 10 1.54 16.28 -12.89
CA GLN A 10 2.71 16.06 -12.01
C GLN A 10 3.10 17.35 -11.29
N THR A 11 3.07 18.50 -11.97
CA THR A 11 3.34 19.79 -11.34
C THR A 11 2.36 20.05 -10.19
N VAL A 12 1.05 19.92 -10.42
CA VAL A 12 0.04 20.11 -9.37
C VAL A 12 0.26 19.17 -8.19
N TYR A 13 0.61 17.90 -8.47
CA TYR A 13 0.90 16.94 -7.41
C TYR A 13 2.09 17.34 -6.55
N TYR A 14 3.20 17.77 -7.16
CA TYR A 14 4.39 18.17 -6.40
C TYR A 14 4.24 19.54 -5.73
N GLU A 15 3.53 20.48 -6.35
CA GLU A 15 3.18 21.76 -5.71
C GLU A 15 2.33 21.51 -4.46
N PHE A 16 1.30 20.66 -4.55
CA PHE A 16 0.49 20.29 -3.39
C PHE A 16 1.36 19.71 -2.25
N LEU A 17 2.29 18.79 -2.55
CA LEU A 17 3.16 18.21 -1.54
C LEU A 17 4.10 19.26 -0.93
N ALA A 18 4.65 20.15 -1.76
CA ALA A 18 5.51 21.22 -1.28
C ALA A 18 4.76 22.18 -0.36
N ASP A 19 3.58 22.63 -0.76
CA ASP A 19 2.73 23.51 0.05
C ASP A 19 2.30 22.87 1.35
N ALA A 20 1.85 21.61 1.30
CA ALA A 20 1.41 20.86 2.47
C ALA A 20 2.52 20.71 3.50
N THR A 21 3.73 20.33 3.07
CA THR A 21 4.89 20.16 3.96
C THR A 21 5.46 21.49 4.47
N GLN A 22 5.30 22.58 3.72
CA GLN A 22 5.70 23.91 4.16
C GLN A 22 4.71 24.51 5.16
N LEU A 23 3.40 24.38 4.90
CA LEU A 23 2.35 24.93 5.77
C LEU A 23 2.19 24.13 7.07
N CYS A 24 2.41 22.83 7.01
CA CYS A 24 2.26 21.90 8.13
C CYS A 24 3.52 21.04 8.30
N PRO A 25 4.65 21.57 8.82
CA PRO A 25 5.94 20.86 8.85
C PRO A 25 5.93 19.56 9.65
N ASN A 26 5.03 19.44 10.63
CA ASN A 26 4.89 18.24 11.47
C ASN A 26 3.89 17.22 10.91
N MET A 27 3.20 17.55 9.81
CA MET A 27 2.22 16.66 9.20
C MET A 27 2.92 15.53 8.46
N GLN A 28 2.52 14.30 8.76
CA GLN A 28 2.93 13.14 7.97
C GLN A 28 1.93 12.89 6.85
N VAL A 29 2.39 12.85 5.61
CA VAL A 29 1.59 12.54 4.43
C VAL A 29 1.84 11.09 4.03
N ILE A 30 0.80 10.30 3.89
CA ILE A 30 0.91 8.91 3.44
C ILE A 30 0.13 8.73 2.15
N ILE A 31 0.78 8.17 1.14
CA ILE A 31 0.24 7.99 -0.21
C ILE A 31 0.33 6.52 -0.59
N THR A 32 -0.78 5.95 -1.07
CA THR A 32 -0.81 4.59 -1.64
C THR A 32 -1.19 4.64 -3.11
N ALA A 33 -0.62 3.74 -3.92
CA ALA A 33 -1.00 3.61 -5.32
C ALA A 33 -2.38 3.00 -5.48
N GLY A 34 -3.19 3.54 -6.38
CA GLY A 34 -4.43 2.96 -6.85
C GLY A 34 -4.22 2.01 -8.04
N ASN A 35 -5.33 1.44 -8.54
CA ASN A 35 -5.32 0.47 -9.65
C ASN A 35 -4.88 1.08 -10.99
N HIS A 36 -5.07 2.38 -11.18
CA HIS A 36 -4.66 3.12 -12.39
C HIS A 36 -3.26 3.71 -12.31
N ASP A 37 -2.63 3.71 -11.14
CA ASP A 37 -1.30 4.29 -10.96
C ASP A 37 -0.18 3.39 -11.50
N SER A 38 0.89 4.01 -11.98
CA SER A 38 2.18 3.34 -12.11
C SER A 38 2.87 3.34 -10.75
N ALA A 39 2.77 2.23 -10.04
CA ALA A 39 3.34 2.07 -8.69
C ALA A 39 4.83 2.47 -8.63
N SER A 40 5.64 2.02 -9.59
CA SER A 40 7.07 2.32 -9.65
C SER A 40 7.35 3.80 -9.90
N ARG A 41 6.53 4.46 -10.74
CA ARG A 41 6.65 5.90 -10.99
C ARG A 41 6.27 6.71 -9.77
N LEU A 42 5.20 6.30 -9.07
CA LEU A 42 4.76 6.94 -7.85
C LEU A 42 5.83 6.84 -6.75
N GLU A 43 6.51 5.70 -6.63
CA GLU A 43 7.58 5.47 -5.64
C GLU A 43 8.92 6.10 -6.03
N ALA A 44 9.15 6.45 -7.30
CA ALA A 44 10.45 6.98 -7.76
C ALA A 44 10.98 8.15 -6.92
N PRO A 45 10.17 9.15 -6.52
CA PRO A 45 10.63 10.27 -5.69
C PRO A 45 10.71 9.94 -4.19
N ARG A 46 10.34 8.74 -3.74
CA ARG A 46 10.30 8.34 -2.32
C ARG A 46 11.57 8.69 -1.55
N PRO A 47 12.81 8.44 -2.06
CA PRO A 47 14.02 8.76 -1.30
C PRO A 47 14.20 10.25 -0.99
N LEU A 48 13.61 11.12 -1.82
CA LEU A 48 13.58 12.55 -1.59
C LEU A 48 12.45 12.94 -0.64
N LEU A 49 11.23 12.45 -0.91
CA LEU A 49 10.00 12.86 -0.23
C LEU A 49 9.93 12.38 1.22
N THR A 50 10.54 11.24 1.55
CA THR A 50 10.63 10.75 2.94
C THR A 50 11.30 11.76 3.87
N ARG A 51 12.21 12.60 3.36
CA ARG A 51 12.86 13.66 4.13
C ARG A 51 11.90 14.80 4.53
N TYR A 52 10.75 14.86 3.88
CA TYR A 52 9.68 15.83 4.13
C TYR A 52 8.47 15.18 4.78
N HIS A 53 8.65 14.06 5.47
CA HIS A 53 7.57 13.29 6.11
C HIS A 53 6.47 12.82 5.12
N VAL A 54 6.83 12.60 3.84
CA VAL A 54 5.93 12.05 2.83
C VAL A 54 6.32 10.59 2.58
N GLU A 55 5.44 9.68 2.97
CA GLU A 55 5.59 8.24 2.81
C GLU A 55 4.77 7.74 1.63
N ILE A 56 5.41 7.06 0.67
CA ILE A 56 4.76 6.53 -0.51
C ILE A 56 4.84 5.00 -0.52
N ARG A 57 3.70 4.36 -0.76
CA ARG A 57 3.58 2.90 -0.91
C ARG A 57 2.88 2.57 -2.21
N GLY A 58 3.66 2.22 -3.22
CA GLY A 58 3.16 1.84 -4.55
C GLY A 58 3.12 0.34 -4.74
N ASN A 59 4.06 -0.39 -4.15
CA ASN A 59 4.23 -1.82 -4.33
C ASN A 59 4.29 -2.57 -3.00
N VAL A 60 3.88 -3.83 -3.04
CA VAL A 60 4.14 -4.79 -1.97
C VAL A 60 5.45 -5.53 -2.29
N ARG A 61 6.39 -5.48 -1.36
CA ARG A 61 7.65 -6.20 -1.49
C ARG A 61 7.50 -7.65 -1.07
N LYS A 62 8.15 -8.55 -1.82
CA LYS A 62 8.29 -9.96 -1.47
C LYS A 62 9.77 -10.27 -1.19
N ILE A 63 10.00 -11.09 -0.18
CA ILE A 63 11.32 -11.63 0.14
C ILE A 63 11.33 -13.14 -0.09
N TRP A 64 12.41 -13.64 -0.66
CA TRP A 64 12.60 -15.08 -0.82
C TRP A 64 13.12 -15.66 0.48
N LYS A 65 12.40 -16.64 1.05
CA LYS A 65 12.87 -17.40 2.20
C LYS A 65 13.21 -18.81 1.77
N GLN A 66 14.45 -19.22 2.01
CA GLN A 66 14.91 -20.57 1.75
C GLN A 66 14.28 -21.52 2.75
N GLY A 67 13.76 -22.68 2.28
CA GLY A 67 13.18 -23.69 3.16
C GLY A 67 14.24 -24.29 4.08
N GLU A 68 13.85 -24.59 5.31
CA GLU A 68 14.68 -25.29 6.30
C GLU A 68 14.67 -26.80 6.06
N SER A 69 14.94 -27.27 4.85
CA SER A 69 15.09 -28.70 4.57
C SER A 69 16.54 -29.10 4.74
N GLY A 70 16.81 -29.96 5.68
CA GLY A 70 18.12 -30.54 5.96
C GLY A 70 18.61 -31.60 4.95
N ASP A 71 18.05 -31.63 3.74
CA ASP A 71 18.53 -32.43 2.61
C ASP A 71 19.08 -31.54 1.51
N ASP A 72 20.14 -32.00 0.84
CA ASP A 72 20.94 -31.28 -0.16
C ASP A 72 20.19 -30.76 -1.42
N ASP A 73 18.86 -30.78 -1.42
CA ASP A 73 18.03 -30.24 -2.48
C ASP A 73 17.74 -28.74 -2.26
N LYS A 74 18.60 -27.89 -2.83
CA LYS A 74 18.58 -26.42 -2.74
C LYS A 74 17.38 -25.77 -3.45
N THR A 75 16.34 -26.50 -3.82
CA THR A 75 15.18 -26.01 -4.60
C THR A 75 13.97 -25.62 -3.75
N GLY A 76 13.98 -25.84 -2.43
CA GLY A 76 12.86 -25.58 -1.53
C GLY A 76 12.90 -24.19 -0.90
N GLY A 77 12.30 -23.19 -1.52
CA GLY A 77 12.07 -21.88 -0.94
C GLY A 77 10.70 -21.33 -1.33
N HIS A 78 10.23 -20.31 -0.61
CA HIS A 78 8.96 -19.66 -0.93
C HIS A 78 9.05 -18.14 -0.75
N TRP A 79 8.17 -17.43 -1.44
CA TRP A 79 8.07 -15.99 -1.34
C TRP A 79 7.17 -15.62 -0.16
N LEU A 80 7.65 -14.70 0.69
CA LEU A 80 6.90 -14.09 1.78
C LEU A 80 6.71 -12.61 1.50
N TYR A 81 5.62 -12.05 2.01
CA TYR A 81 5.44 -10.60 2.00
C TYR A 81 6.37 -9.94 3.02
N SER A 82 6.98 -8.82 2.63
CA SER A 82 7.67 -7.92 3.55
C SER A 82 6.69 -6.84 3.97
N PHE A 83 6.13 -6.97 5.16
CA PHE A 83 5.12 -6.04 5.68
C PHE A 83 5.70 -4.79 6.33
N ASP A 84 7.00 -4.76 6.62
CA ASP A 84 7.64 -3.65 7.33
C ASP A 84 7.42 -2.29 6.67
N ASP A 85 7.48 -2.25 5.35
CA ASP A 85 7.25 -1.03 4.58
C ASP A 85 5.79 -0.53 4.63
N LEU A 86 4.83 -1.43 4.90
CA LEU A 86 3.40 -1.10 4.92
C LEU A 86 2.90 -0.69 6.30
N ILE A 87 3.68 -0.93 7.34
CA ILE A 87 3.34 -0.65 8.73
C ILE A 87 4.04 0.64 9.14
N ILE A 88 3.30 1.74 9.20
CA ILE A 88 3.82 3.09 9.43
C ILE A 88 3.34 3.59 10.79
N PRO A 89 4.21 3.71 11.80
CA PRO A 89 3.86 4.38 13.05
C PRO A 89 3.75 5.89 12.80
N VAL A 90 2.70 6.49 13.32
CA VAL A 90 2.44 7.94 13.28
C VAL A 90 2.19 8.42 14.70
N THR A 91 2.92 9.44 15.11
CA THR A 91 2.80 10.02 16.45
C THR A 91 2.33 11.47 16.33
N ASN A 92 1.33 11.85 17.13
CA ASN A 92 0.88 13.24 17.21
C ASN A 92 1.75 14.06 18.17
N GLU A 93 1.48 15.37 18.27
CA GLU A 93 2.21 16.28 19.15
C GLU A 93 2.06 15.94 20.64
N GLU A 94 1.01 15.23 21.02
CA GLU A 94 0.73 14.79 22.38
C GLU A 94 1.44 13.48 22.74
N GLY A 95 2.17 12.89 21.79
CA GLY A 95 2.88 11.63 21.95
C GLY A 95 1.99 10.38 21.82
N GLU A 96 0.75 10.52 21.36
CA GLU A 96 -0.10 9.39 21.05
C GLU A 96 0.31 8.77 19.72
N GLU A 97 0.46 7.45 19.69
CA GLU A 97 0.87 6.70 18.51
C GLU A 97 -0.27 5.86 17.95
N VAL A 98 -0.46 5.95 16.65
CA VAL A 98 -1.34 5.06 15.87
C VAL A 98 -0.51 4.40 14.77
N ILE A 99 -0.92 3.22 14.35
CA ILE A 99 -0.26 2.46 13.28
C ILE A 99 -1.11 2.54 12.03
N ILE A 100 -0.54 3.10 10.97
CA ILE A 100 -1.18 3.12 9.65
C ILE A 100 -0.72 1.91 8.85
N LEU A 101 -1.68 1.11 8.39
CA LEU A 101 -1.44 0.02 7.45
C LEU A 101 -1.69 0.56 6.05
N ALA A 102 -0.63 0.97 5.35
CA ALA A 102 -0.69 1.63 4.05
C ALA A 102 -0.65 0.59 2.93
N VAL A 103 -1.82 0.15 2.48
CA VAL A 103 -1.97 -0.93 1.49
C VAL A 103 -2.23 -0.33 0.11
N PRO A 104 -1.29 -0.43 -0.84
CA PRO A 104 -1.52 -0.06 -2.22
C PRO A 104 -2.48 -1.04 -2.89
N PHE A 105 -2.96 -0.73 -4.09
CA PHE A 105 -3.77 -1.66 -4.87
C PHE A 105 -3.03 -3.00 -5.06
N LEU A 106 -3.64 -4.07 -4.58
CA LEU A 106 -3.09 -5.42 -4.67
C LEU A 106 -3.46 -6.03 -6.02
N ARG A 107 -2.48 -6.19 -6.90
CA ARG A 107 -2.67 -6.87 -8.18
C ARG A 107 -2.78 -8.39 -7.99
N SER A 108 -3.44 -9.07 -8.90
CA SER A 108 -3.66 -10.53 -8.83
C SER A 108 -2.35 -11.35 -8.85
N ASP A 109 -1.28 -10.82 -9.43
CA ASP A 109 0.06 -11.44 -9.40
C ASP A 109 0.79 -11.25 -8.05
N VAL A 110 0.33 -10.30 -7.24
CA VAL A 110 0.81 -10.07 -5.87
C VAL A 110 0.16 -11.04 -4.91
N VAL A 111 -1.18 -11.15 -4.93
CA VAL A 111 -1.97 -11.98 -4.01
C VAL A 111 -2.31 -13.32 -4.67
N GLN A 112 -1.44 -14.31 -4.48
CA GLN A 112 -1.61 -15.65 -5.06
C GLN A 112 -2.43 -16.53 -4.12
N ASN A 113 -3.67 -16.86 -4.53
CA ASN A 113 -4.53 -17.82 -3.84
C ASN A 113 -5.55 -18.43 -4.82
N ALA A 114 -6.45 -19.29 -4.33
CA ALA A 114 -7.52 -19.92 -5.11
C ALA A 114 -8.45 -18.90 -5.76
N SER A 115 -8.69 -17.75 -5.10
CA SER A 115 -9.35 -16.58 -5.68
C SER A 115 -8.63 -15.29 -5.27
N TYR A 116 -8.82 -14.23 -6.06
CA TYR A 116 -8.28 -12.90 -5.76
C TYR A 116 -8.78 -12.39 -4.40
N SER A 117 -10.07 -12.50 -4.17
CA SER A 117 -10.72 -12.07 -2.92
C SER A 117 -10.12 -12.78 -1.70
N GLN A 118 -9.90 -14.09 -1.78
CA GLN A 118 -9.28 -14.85 -0.71
C GLN A 118 -7.82 -14.42 -0.50
N GLY A 119 -7.06 -14.22 -1.58
CA GLY A 119 -5.68 -13.76 -1.49
C GLY A 119 -5.54 -12.39 -0.83
N VAL A 120 -6.44 -11.44 -1.17
CA VAL A 120 -6.49 -10.13 -0.52
C VAL A 120 -6.84 -10.26 0.97
N ASN A 121 -7.85 -11.04 1.31
CA ASN A 121 -8.26 -11.24 2.71
C ASN A 121 -7.14 -11.87 3.55
N ASP A 122 -6.44 -12.85 3.02
CA ASP A 122 -5.31 -13.50 3.70
C ASP A 122 -4.17 -12.49 3.90
N PHE A 123 -3.83 -11.72 2.85
CA PHE A 123 -2.83 -10.66 2.93
C PHE A 123 -3.14 -9.63 4.03
N LEU A 124 -4.38 -9.13 4.07
CA LEU A 124 -4.80 -8.14 5.08
C LEU A 124 -4.77 -8.71 6.49
N ARG A 125 -5.13 -10.00 6.65
CA ARG A 125 -5.07 -10.70 7.93
C ARG A 125 -3.63 -10.85 8.42
N GLU A 126 -2.72 -11.28 7.54
CA GLU A 126 -1.30 -11.42 7.86
C GLU A 126 -0.65 -10.07 8.19
N LEU A 127 -0.89 -9.03 7.38
CA LEU A 127 -0.41 -7.67 7.64
C LEU A 127 -0.90 -7.16 9.01
N THR A 128 -2.17 -7.35 9.31
CA THR A 128 -2.76 -6.93 10.60
C THR A 128 -2.15 -7.71 11.77
N ALA A 129 -1.94 -9.01 11.61
CA ALA A 129 -1.31 -9.83 12.63
C ALA A 129 0.14 -9.39 12.89
N GLU A 130 0.92 -9.12 11.85
CA GLU A 130 2.30 -8.64 11.99
C GLU A 130 2.36 -7.26 12.64
N ALA A 131 1.46 -6.35 12.28
CA ALA A 131 1.37 -5.03 12.92
C ALA A 131 1.05 -5.14 14.42
N ARG A 132 0.09 -5.98 14.80
CA ARG A 132 -0.28 -6.22 16.22
C ARG A 132 0.86 -6.86 17.01
N LYS A 133 1.63 -7.74 16.39
CA LYS A 133 2.80 -8.36 17.00
C LYS A 133 3.91 -7.33 17.23
N LYS A 134 4.16 -6.45 16.25
CA LYS A 134 5.20 -5.44 16.30
C LYS A 134 4.84 -4.26 17.23
N TYR A 135 3.57 -3.92 17.30
CA TYR A 135 3.02 -2.79 18.07
C TYR A 135 1.84 -3.22 18.95
N PRO A 136 2.08 -4.02 20.01
CA PRO A 136 1.01 -4.55 20.85
C PRO A 136 0.25 -3.43 21.55
N GLY A 137 -1.10 -3.52 21.52
CA GLY A 137 -1.99 -2.57 22.16
C GLY A 137 -2.19 -1.23 21.43
N ARG A 138 -1.48 -0.99 20.31
CA ARG A 138 -1.67 0.23 19.52
C ARG A 138 -2.91 0.14 18.63
N LYS A 139 -3.56 1.28 18.40
CA LYS A 139 -4.65 1.38 17.43
C LYS A 139 -4.08 1.27 16.02
N CYS A 140 -4.74 0.49 15.16
CA CYS A 140 -4.37 0.36 13.76
C CYS A 140 -5.47 0.98 12.89
N ILE A 141 -5.06 1.77 11.89
CA ILE A 141 -5.93 2.32 10.85
C ILE A 141 -5.46 1.73 9.53
N MET A 142 -6.35 1.10 8.78
CA MET A 142 -6.04 0.58 7.46
C MET A 142 -6.44 1.60 6.40
N MET A 143 -5.48 2.02 5.60
CA MET A 143 -5.65 2.83 4.41
C MET A 143 -5.37 1.94 3.20
N ALA A 144 -6.41 1.63 2.42
CA ALA A 144 -6.29 0.68 1.32
C ALA A 144 -7.08 1.14 0.09
N HIS A 145 -6.54 0.83 -1.10
CA HIS A 145 -7.25 0.99 -2.36
C HIS A 145 -7.73 -0.38 -2.83
N MET A 146 -9.04 -0.63 -2.72
CA MET A 146 -9.64 -1.93 -3.06
C MET A 146 -11.14 -1.81 -3.34
N TYR A 147 -11.70 -2.83 -3.99
CA TYR A 147 -13.15 -2.99 -4.10
C TYR A 147 -13.66 -3.75 -2.87
N ALA A 148 -14.49 -3.10 -2.06
CA ALA A 148 -15.08 -3.71 -0.87
C ALA A 148 -16.53 -4.13 -1.14
N LYS A 149 -16.90 -5.35 -0.77
CA LYS A 149 -18.28 -5.85 -0.90
C LYS A 149 -19.23 -5.00 -0.05
N GLY A 150 -20.33 -4.55 -0.67
CA GLY A 150 -21.32 -3.70 -0.02
C GLY A 150 -20.99 -2.20 -0.05
N SER A 151 -19.92 -1.78 -0.74
CA SER A 151 -19.68 -0.37 -1.02
C SER A 151 -20.64 0.12 -2.12
N ASP A 152 -21.14 1.35 -1.97
CA ASP A 152 -21.90 2.02 -3.03
C ASP A 152 -20.94 2.50 -4.13
N ILE A 153 -21.07 1.92 -5.31
CA ILE A 153 -20.37 2.42 -6.50
C ILE A 153 -21.12 3.67 -6.98
N ALA A 154 -20.50 4.83 -6.88
CA ALA A 154 -21.07 6.05 -7.44
C ALA A 154 -21.22 5.90 -8.96
N LYS A 155 -22.47 5.78 -9.44
CA LYS A 155 -22.83 5.56 -10.85
C LYS A 155 -22.39 6.68 -11.82
N LYS A 156 -21.66 7.69 -11.36
CA LYS A 156 -21.36 8.91 -12.12
C LYS A 156 -19.90 9.16 -12.46
N ASP A 157 -18.97 8.34 -11.99
CA ASP A 157 -17.58 8.55 -12.35
C ASP A 157 -17.25 7.81 -13.65
N ALA A 158 -17.43 8.53 -14.79
CA ALA A 158 -17.08 8.04 -16.11
C ALA A 158 -15.56 7.86 -16.34
N SER A 159 -14.74 8.20 -15.35
CA SER A 159 -13.28 7.99 -15.38
C SER A 159 -12.87 6.59 -14.96
N GLU A 160 -13.67 5.89 -14.18
CA GLU A 160 -13.45 4.50 -13.81
C GLU A 160 -13.94 3.58 -14.93
N LYS A 161 -13.07 3.22 -15.83
CA LYS A 161 -13.30 2.06 -16.70
C LYS A 161 -13.27 0.83 -15.82
N ILE A 162 -14.45 0.24 -15.60
CA ILE A 162 -14.54 -1.11 -15.04
C ILE A 162 -13.75 -2.01 -15.98
N ILE A 163 -12.56 -2.41 -15.61
CA ILE A 163 -11.82 -3.44 -16.31
C ILE A 163 -12.54 -4.75 -15.98
N ILE A 164 -13.45 -5.14 -16.86
CA ILE A 164 -14.12 -6.43 -16.79
C ILE A 164 -13.07 -7.49 -17.10
N GLY A 165 -12.50 -8.05 -16.07
CA GLY A 165 -11.47 -9.07 -16.16
C GLY A 165 -11.03 -9.54 -14.78
N GLY A 166 -11.86 -10.34 -14.10
CA GLY A 166 -11.45 -11.13 -12.94
C GLY A 166 -11.22 -10.36 -11.64
N GLN A 167 -11.83 -9.21 -11.44
CA GLN A 167 -11.82 -8.52 -10.16
C GLN A 167 -13.04 -8.96 -9.36
N GLU A 168 -12.82 -9.83 -8.39
CA GLU A 168 -13.82 -10.17 -7.38
C GLU A 168 -13.80 -9.08 -6.29
N GLU A 169 -14.97 -8.73 -5.76
CA GLU A 169 -15.11 -7.88 -4.59
C GLU A 169 -14.51 -8.58 -3.36
N VAL A 170 -13.81 -7.85 -2.53
CA VAL A 170 -13.15 -8.32 -1.30
C VAL A 170 -14.03 -8.06 -0.08
#